data_882888906d04f8c22af73f39e7d1e2a4
#
_entry.id   882888906d04f8c22af73f39e7d1e2a4
#
_cell.length_a   1.000
_cell.length_b   1.000
_cell.length_c   1.000
_cell.angle_alpha   90.00
_cell.angle_beta   90.00
_cell.angle_gamma   90.00
#
_symmetry.space_group_name_H-M   'P 1'
#
loop_
_entity.id
_entity.type
_entity.pdbx_description
1 polymer ?
#
loop_
_entity_poly.entity_id
_entity_poly.type
_entity_poly.pdbx_seq_one_letter_code
_entity_poly.pdbx_strand_id
1 'polypeptide(L)'
;GQGEGVWLSDEQGEPVGPGILWSDTRSHELMSDLLRRPGFDRRYFADTGTHLQPCNTSLQLYWLKQYQPARLAAARYLFFAKDWIRFRLTGVAALELTDASSSLLNQQTGSWSSVVMNEMGLNELLPLFPPLLAPDAPAGTLSDAVAALTGLPAATPVAAGALDVCSAALG
;
A
#
# COMPACT_ATOMS: atom_id res chain seq x y z
N GLY A 1 10.04 7.00 -0.75
CA GLY A 1 8.95 7.87 -0.30
C GLY A 1 8.38 7.40 1.02
N GLN A 2 7.50 8.21 1.64
CA GLN A 2 6.81 7.80 2.87
C GLN A 2 6.06 6.49 2.66
N GLY A 3 6.07 5.64 3.65
CA GLY A 3 5.37 4.36 3.62
C GLY A 3 4.04 4.37 4.34
N GLU A 4 3.39 3.22 4.29
CA GLU A 4 2.06 2.99 4.84
C GLU A 4 1.00 3.96 4.25
N GLY A 5 -0.21 3.87 4.73
CA GLY A 5 -1.31 4.67 4.22
C GLY A 5 -2.07 4.01 3.07
N VAL A 6 -3.15 4.66 2.62
CA VAL A 6 -4.04 4.13 1.58
C VAL A 6 -4.40 5.21 0.59
N TRP A 7 -4.09 4.99 -0.68
CA TRP A 7 -4.51 5.80 -1.82
C TRP A 7 -5.35 4.94 -2.75
N LEU A 8 -6.66 5.14 -2.74
CA LEU A 8 -7.58 4.44 -3.64
C LEU A 8 -7.78 5.28 -4.90
N SER A 9 -7.70 4.63 -6.04
CA SER A 9 -7.96 5.27 -7.33
C SER A 9 -8.84 4.43 -8.23
N ASP A 10 -9.45 5.07 -9.22
CA ASP A 10 -10.12 4.41 -10.35
C ASP A 10 -9.10 3.92 -11.38
N GLU A 11 -9.57 3.42 -12.52
CA GLU A 11 -8.73 2.90 -13.61
C GLU A 11 -7.84 3.98 -14.25
N GLN A 12 -8.27 5.23 -14.23
CA GLN A 12 -7.54 6.38 -14.77
C GLN A 12 -6.51 6.94 -13.78
N GLY A 13 -6.50 6.42 -12.54
CA GLY A 13 -5.64 6.89 -11.46
C GLY A 13 -6.19 8.13 -10.74
N GLU A 14 -7.44 8.51 -11.01
CA GLU A 14 -8.08 9.59 -10.27
C GLU A 14 -8.46 9.12 -8.87
N PRO A 15 -8.25 9.96 -7.84
CA PRO A 15 -8.50 9.57 -6.46
C PRO A 15 -9.96 9.24 -6.19
N VAL A 16 -10.22 8.10 -5.55
CA VAL A 16 -11.50 7.76 -4.97
C VAL A 16 -11.53 8.22 -3.52
N GLY A 17 -11.73 9.52 -3.36
CA GLY A 17 -11.69 10.21 -2.07
C GLY A 17 -10.26 10.51 -1.57
N PRO A 18 -10.12 11.19 -0.40
CA PRO A 18 -8.83 11.61 0.13
C PRO A 18 -7.97 10.41 0.57
N GLY A 19 -6.65 10.50 0.33
CA GLY A 19 -5.70 9.51 0.86
C GLY A 19 -5.71 9.47 2.38
N ILE A 20 -5.42 8.31 2.95
CA ILE A 20 -5.20 8.14 4.39
C ILE A 20 -3.70 8.06 4.61
N LEU A 21 -3.16 8.96 5.43
CA LEU A 21 -1.73 9.05 5.70
C LEU A 21 -1.29 8.05 6.78
N TRP A 22 0.01 7.75 6.84
CA TRP A 22 0.61 6.97 7.93
C TRP A 22 0.39 7.61 9.32
N SER A 23 0.28 8.93 9.40
CA SER A 23 0.04 9.66 10.66
C SER A 23 -1.43 9.67 11.10
N ASP A 24 -2.32 9.08 10.31
CA ASP A 24 -3.75 9.04 10.62
C ASP A 24 -4.05 7.97 11.68
N THR A 25 -4.72 8.36 12.74
CA THR A 25 -5.01 7.49 13.89
C THR A 25 -6.47 7.02 13.97
N ARG A 26 -7.28 7.25 12.92
CA ARG A 26 -8.71 6.93 12.91
C ARG A 26 -9.04 5.46 13.20
N SER A 27 -8.11 4.56 12.94
CA SER A 27 -8.24 3.11 13.12
C SER A 27 -7.91 2.63 14.55
N HIS A 28 -7.57 3.52 15.49
CA HIS A 28 -7.09 3.17 16.82
C HIS A 28 -8.09 2.31 17.62
N GLU A 29 -9.39 2.59 17.54
CA GLU A 29 -10.40 1.79 18.23
C GLU A 29 -10.45 0.35 17.70
N LEU A 30 -10.44 0.20 16.35
CA LEU A 30 -10.40 -1.12 15.71
C LEU A 30 -9.12 -1.89 16.03
N MET A 31 -7.98 -1.20 16.15
CA MET A 31 -6.74 -1.81 16.64
C MET A 31 -6.95 -2.41 18.02
N SER A 32 -7.52 -1.63 18.94
CA SER A 32 -7.78 -2.08 20.31
C SER A 32 -8.69 -3.32 20.35
N ASP A 33 -9.70 -3.38 19.48
CA ASP A 33 -10.61 -4.52 19.38
C ASP A 33 -9.91 -5.77 18.82
N LEU A 34 -9.07 -5.61 17.82
CA LEU A 34 -8.26 -6.72 17.28
C LEU A 34 -7.29 -7.27 18.31
N LEU A 35 -6.60 -6.39 19.05
CA LEU A 35 -5.63 -6.78 20.07
C LEU A 35 -6.27 -7.50 21.27
N ARG A 36 -7.58 -7.30 21.55
CA ARG A 36 -8.32 -8.08 22.55
C ARG A 36 -8.60 -9.51 22.11
N ARG A 37 -8.50 -9.83 20.81
CA ARG A 37 -8.72 -11.20 20.33
C ARG A 37 -7.59 -12.12 20.81
N PRO A 38 -7.87 -13.29 21.41
CA PRO A 38 -6.83 -14.14 21.97
C PRO A 38 -5.74 -14.49 20.97
N GLY A 39 -4.50 -14.08 21.27
CA GLY A 39 -3.31 -14.39 20.49
C GLY A 39 -3.21 -13.70 19.12
N PHE A 40 -4.08 -12.74 18.81
CA PHE A 40 -4.05 -12.03 17.52
C PHE A 40 -2.70 -11.32 17.31
N ASP A 41 -2.25 -10.50 18.25
CA ASP A 41 -0.99 -9.75 18.13
C ASP A 41 0.21 -10.66 17.86
N ARG A 42 0.29 -11.78 18.57
CA ARG A 42 1.36 -12.77 18.36
C ARG A 42 1.33 -13.37 16.95
N ARG A 43 0.14 -13.73 16.45
CA ARG A 43 0.02 -14.28 15.08
C ARG A 43 0.32 -13.21 14.03
N TYR A 44 -0.19 -11.99 14.25
CA TYR A 44 0.08 -10.86 13.37
C TYR A 44 1.58 -10.58 13.28
N PHE A 45 2.26 -10.48 14.44
CA PHE A 45 3.71 -10.28 14.50
C PHE A 45 4.49 -11.44 13.86
N ALA A 46 4.11 -12.68 14.12
CA ALA A 46 4.78 -13.84 13.54
C ALA A 46 4.67 -13.90 12.00
N ASP A 47 3.58 -13.35 11.46
CA ASP A 47 3.32 -13.33 10.03
C ASP A 47 3.93 -12.09 9.35
N THR A 48 3.76 -10.91 9.93
CA THR A 48 4.15 -9.62 9.31
C THR A 48 5.50 -9.06 9.80
N GLY A 49 6.06 -9.59 10.88
CA GLY A 49 7.30 -9.08 11.48
C GLY A 49 7.14 -7.75 12.25
N THR A 50 5.94 -7.22 12.35
CA THR A 50 5.65 -5.95 13.05
C THR A 50 4.45 -6.09 13.99
N HIS A 51 4.38 -5.27 15.02
CA HIS A 51 3.18 -5.14 15.84
C HIS A 51 2.15 -4.25 15.13
N LEU A 52 0.87 -4.55 15.34
CA LEU A 52 -0.21 -3.76 14.75
C LEU A 52 -0.15 -2.32 15.26
N GLN A 53 -0.15 -1.38 14.34
CA GLN A 53 -0.12 0.07 14.59
C GLN A 53 -1.28 0.77 13.89
N PRO A 54 -1.77 1.92 14.40
CA PRO A 54 -2.85 2.67 13.73
C PRO A 54 -2.50 3.10 12.30
N CYS A 55 -1.22 3.29 12.01
CA CYS A 55 -0.72 3.69 10.70
C CYS A 55 -0.69 2.57 9.66
N ASN A 56 -0.76 1.30 10.09
CA ASN A 56 -0.62 0.18 9.17
C ASN A 56 -1.71 0.19 8.10
N THR A 57 -1.28 0.03 6.86
CA THR A 57 -2.18 -0.07 5.70
C THR A 57 -3.23 -1.16 5.88
N SER A 58 -2.85 -2.31 6.44
CA SER A 58 -3.77 -3.40 6.78
C SER A 58 -4.92 -2.93 7.70
N LEU A 59 -4.60 -2.14 8.73
CA LEU A 59 -5.60 -1.64 9.66
C LEU A 59 -6.46 -0.51 9.07
N GLN A 60 -5.87 0.36 8.25
CA GLN A 60 -6.60 1.41 7.55
C GLN A 60 -7.58 0.82 6.51
N LEU A 61 -7.19 -0.26 5.81
CA LEU A 61 -8.08 -1.01 4.93
C LEU A 61 -9.22 -1.67 5.71
N TYR A 62 -8.91 -2.24 6.88
CA TYR A 62 -9.94 -2.79 7.78
C TYR A 62 -10.92 -1.70 8.22
N TRP A 63 -10.43 -0.49 8.54
CA TRP A 63 -11.26 0.67 8.84
C TRP A 63 -12.15 1.08 7.66
N LEU A 64 -11.59 1.18 6.46
CA LEU A 64 -12.35 1.52 5.24
C LEU A 64 -13.45 0.49 4.97
N LYS A 65 -13.17 -0.79 5.16
CA LYS A 65 -14.15 -1.86 5.01
C LYS A 65 -15.34 -1.69 5.97
N GLN A 66 -15.09 -1.27 7.20
CA GLN A 66 -16.14 -1.09 8.21
C GLN A 66 -16.97 0.19 8.00
N TYR A 67 -16.31 1.28 7.66
CA TYR A 67 -16.94 2.61 7.71
C TYR A 67 -17.15 3.27 6.35
N GLN A 68 -16.42 2.85 5.33
CA GLN A 68 -16.50 3.44 3.99
C GLN A 68 -16.44 2.38 2.87
N PRO A 69 -17.26 1.31 2.92
CA PRO A 69 -17.20 0.22 1.93
C PRO A 69 -17.48 0.71 0.50
N ALA A 70 -18.28 1.76 0.33
CA ALA A 70 -18.55 2.34 -0.98
C ALA A 70 -17.28 2.90 -1.66
N ARG A 71 -16.31 3.40 -0.88
CA ARG A 71 -15.01 3.84 -1.44
C ARG A 71 -14.21 2.66 -1.98
N LEU A 72 -14.17 1.56 -1.25
CA LEU A 72 -13.49 0.35 -1.71
C LEU A 72 -14.17 -0.22 -2.98
N ALA A 73 -15.49 -0.20 -3.03
CA ALA A 73 -16.24 -0.68 -4.18
C ALA A 73 -16.06 0.19 -5.44
N ALA A 74 -15.79 1.49 -5.27
CA ALA A 74 -15.53 2.41 -6.37
C ALA A 74 -14.06 2.40 -6.83
N ALA A 75 -13.17 1.79 -6.06
CA ALA A 75 -11.74 1.74 -6.38
C ALA A 75 -11.43 0.63 -7.39
N ARG A 76 -10.45 0.89 -8.25
CA ARG A 76 -9.81 -0.11 -9.12
C ARG A 76 -8.44 -0.51 -8.60
N TYR A 77 -7.71 0.45 -7.99
CA TYR A 77 -6.37 0.22 -7.46
C TYR A 77 -6.23 0.76 -6.05
N LEU A 78 -5.46 0.01 -5.24
CA LEU A 78 -4.83 0.47 -4.02
C LEU A 78 -3.38 0.84 -4.33
N PHE A 79 -2.93 1.98 -3.83
CA PHE A 79 -1.53 2.38 -3.89
C PHE A 79 -1.03 2.86 -2.53
N PHE A 80 0.29 2.79 -2.32
CA PHE A 80 1.01 3.64 -1.38
C PHE A 80 1.26 5.01 -2.03
N ALA A 81 1.62 6.02 -1.25
CA ALA A 81 1.81 7.38 -1.76
C ALA A 81 2.77 7.45 -2.96
N LYS A 82 3.96 6.84 -2.83
CA LYS A 82 4.98 6.82 -3.88
C LYS A 82 4.52 6.04 -5.12
N ASP A 83 3.74 4.97 -4.91
CA ASP A 83 3.26 4.12 -5.98
C ASP A 83 2.17 4.80 -6.81
N TRP A 84 1.30 5.57 -6.16
CA TRP A 84 0.33 6.41 -6.85
C TRP A 84 1.02 7.49 -7.70
N ILE A 85 2.04 8.18 -7.14
CA ILE A 85 2.84 9.15 -7.89
C ILE A 85 3.50 8.47 -9.10
N ARG A 86 4.13 7.31 -8.90
CA ARG A 86 4.75 6.55 -9.99
C ARG A 86 3.73 6.13 -11.05
N PHE A 87 2.56 5.68 -10.64
CA PHE A 87 1.46 5.39 -11.58
C PHE A 87 1.09 6.62 -12.42
N ARG A 88 0.97 7.79 -11.81
CA ARG A 88 0.71 9.05 -12.52
C ARG A 88 1.83 9.45 -13.47
N LEU A 89 3.05 9.06 -13.20
CA LEU A 89 4.20 9.32 -14.08
C LEU A 89 4.27 8.37 -15.28
N THR A 90 3.91 7.10 -15.09
CA THR A 90 4.20 6.02 -16.05
C THR A 90 2.96 5.34 -16.62
N GLY A 91 1.82 5.41 -15.96
CA GLY A 91 0.63 4.61 -16.25
C GLY A 91 0.74 3.14 -15.82
N VAL A 92 1.84 2.72 -15.18
CA VAL A 92 2.06 1.32 -14.75
C VAL A 92 1.58 1.14 -13.31
N ALA A 93 0.48 0.39 -13.14
CA ALA A 93 -0.03 0.04 -11.84
C ALA A 93 0.81 -1.05 -11.19
N ALA A 94 1.45 -0.74 -10.08
CA ALA A 94 2.24 -1.67 -9.28
C ALA A 94 2.32 -1.19 -7.82
N LEU A 95 2.53 -2.11 -6.87
CA LEU A 95 2.93 -1.83 -5.50
C LEU A 95 4.42 -2.16 -5.33
N GLU A 96 5.07 -1.49 -4.42
CA GLU A 96 6.48 -1.79 -4.15
C GLU A 96 6.62 -2.67 -2.89
N LEU A 97 7.53 -3.62 -2.98
CA LEU A 97 7.69 -4.73 -2.03
C LEU A 97 8.02 -4.27 -0.61
N THR A 98 8.94 -3.27 -0.43
CA THR A 98 9.37 -2.86 0.92
C THR A 98 8.24 -2.16 1.68
N ASP A 99 7.40 -1.42 0.98
CA ASP A 99 6.22 -0.77 1.55
C ASP A 99 5.12 -1.80 1.88
N ALA A 100 4.83 -2.71 0.94
CA ALA A 100 3.88 -3.80 1.18
C ALA A 100 4.31 -4.71 2.34
N SER A 101 5.62 -4.89 2.55
CA SER A 101 6.16 -5.70 3.63
C SER A 101 5.94 -5.11 5.03
N SER A 102 5.64 -3.82 5.12
CA SER A 102 5.45 -3.16 6.42
C SER A 102 4.24 -3.66 7.20
N SER A 103 3.15 -4.07 6.52
CA SER A 103 1.94 -4.52 7.20
C SER A 103 1.02 -5.47 6.41
N LEU A 104 1.40 -5.85 5.19
CA LEU A 104 0.53 -6.64 4.31
C LEU A 104 1.09 -8.02 3.96
N LEU A 105 2.42 -8.22 4.04
CA LEU A 105 3.06 -9.44 3.60
C LEU A 105 3.51 -10.31 4.78
N ASN A 106 3.55 -11.62 4.54
CA ASN A 106 4.26 -12.57 5.38
C ASN A 106 5.77 -12.44 5.13
N GLN A 107 6.53 -12.14 6.17
CA GLN A 107 7.97 -11.84 6.09
C GLN A 107 8.83 -13.04 5.69
N GLN A 108 8.34 -14.26 5.87
CA GLN A 108 9.09 -15.48 5.53
C GLN A 108 8.88 -15.88 4.07
N THR A 109 7.67 -15.70 3.57
CA THR A 109 7.28 -16.18 2.23
C THR A 109 7.21 -15.09 1.18
N GLY A 110 7.13 -13.81 1.58
CA GLY A 110 6.89 -12.67 0.68
C GLY A 110 5.50 -12.65 0.04
N SER A 111 4.60 -13.54 0.48
CA SER A 111 3.20 -13.58 0.03
C SER A 111 2.31 -12.74 0.93
N TRP A 112 1.09 -12.47 0.47
CA TRP A 112 0.09 -11.77 1.31
C TRP A 112 -0.13 -12.49 2.63
N SER A 113 -0.08 -11.75 3.74
CA SER A 113 -0.23 -12.28 5.09
C SER A 113 -1.58 -12.97 5.27
N SER A 114 -1.56 -14.23 5.71
CA SER A 114 -2.78 -14.98 5.96
C SER A 114 -3.57 -14.43 7.14
N VAL A 115 -2.90 -13.87 8.13
CA VAL A 115 -3.55 -13.21 9.28
C VAL A 115 -4.27 -11.95 8.82
N VAL A 116 -3.62 -11.12 8.00
CA VAL A 116 -4.23 -9.90 7.46
C VAL A 116 -5.41 -10.26 6.56
N MET A 117 -5.22 -11.17 5.62
CA MET A 117 -6.25 -11.51 4.65
C MET A 117 -7.46 -12.23 5.25
N ASN A 118 -7.22 -13.20 6.13
CA ASN A 118 -8.29 -14.04 6.68
C ASN A 118 -8.87 -13.50 8.00
N GLU A 119 -8.01 -13.21 9.00
CA GLU A 119 -8.51 -12.81 10.32
C GLU A 119 -9.03 -11.38 10.36
N MET A 120 -8.47 -10.48 9.56
CA MET A 120 -9.00 -9.13 9.35
C MET A 120 -10.04 -9.11 8.20
N GLY A 121 -10.19 -10.21 7.44
CA GLY A 121 -11.18 -10.37 6.40
C GLY A 121 -10.94 -9.47 5.18
N LEU A 122 -9.68 -9.27 4.78
CA LEU A 122 -9.32 -8.39 3.66
C LEU A 122 -9.16 -9.13 2.32
N ASN A 123 -9.43 -10.45 2.28
CA ASN A 123 -9.32 -11.25 1.04
C ASN A 123 -10.09 -10.66 -0.14
N GLU A 124 -11.26 -10.11 0.09
CA GLU A 124 -12.10 -9.52 -0.95
C GLU A 124 -11.48 -8.26 -1.59
N LEU A 125 -10.46 -7.67 -0.95
CA LEU A 125 -9.74 -6.49 -1.45
C LEU A 125 -8.52 -6.86 -2.32
N LEU A 126 -8.13 -8.12 -2.40
CA LEU A 126 -7.00 -8.57 -3.24
C LEU A 126 -7.09 -8.11 -4.70
N PRO A 127 -8.28 -8.04 -5.35
CA PRO A 127 -8.39 -7.51 -6.69
C PRO A 127 -8.00 -6.04 -6.86
N LEU A 128 -7.91 -5.29 -5.75
CA LEU A 128 -7.45 -3.89 -5.76
C LEU A 128 -5.92 -3.77 -5.69
N PHE A 129 -5.21 -4.85 -5.38
CA PHE A 129 -3.77 -4.84 -5.17
C PHE A 129 -3.05 -5.09 -6.50
N PRO A 130 -2.38 -4.07 -7.08
CA PRO A 130 -1.54 -4.27 -8.24
C PRO A 130 -0.39 -5.24 -7.97
N PRO A 131 0.28 -5.76 -9.02
CA PRO A 131 1.45 -6.60 -8.85
C PRO A 131 2.55 -5.96 -8.02
N LEU A 132 3.29 -6.77 -7.26
CA LEU A 132 4.44 -6.32 -6.48
C LEU A 132 5.68 -6.18 -7.37
N LEU A 133 6.46 -5.11 -7.16
CA LEU A 133 7.76 -4.88 -7.76
C LEU A 133 8.85 -4.81 -6.69
N ALA A 134 10.04 -5.32 -7.00
CA ALA A 134 11.22 -5.06 -6.20
C ALA A 134 11.60 -3.57 -6.27
N PRO A 135 12.26 -3.00 -5.23
CA PRO A 135 12.54 -1.56 -5.17
C PRO A 135 13.45 -1.04 -6.30
N ASP A 136 14.31 -1.88 -6.84
CA ASP A 136 15.21 -1.60 -7.95
C ASP A 136 14.62 -1.96 -9.33
N ALA A 137 13.44 -2.56 -9.36
CA ALA A 137 12.81 -2.95 -10.61
C ALA A 137 12.37 -1.74 -11.45
N PRO A 138 12.49 -1.82 -12.77
CA PRO A 138 11.92 -0.81 -13.65
C PRO A 138 10.38 -0.87 -13.59
N ALA A 139 9.77 0.28 -13.40
CA ALA A 139 8.31 0.43 -13.31
C ALA A 139 7.74 1.24 -14.49
N GLY A 140 8.35 1.09 -15.64
CA GLY A 140 7.98 1.78 -16.88
C GLY A 140 8.85 2.99 -17.19
N THR A 141 8.41 3.77 -18.15
CA THR A 141 9.03 5.04 -18.57
C THR A 141 8.04 6.18 -18.39
N LEU A 142 8.52 7.41 -18.39
CA LEU A 142 7.64 8.57 -18.38
C LEU A 142 6.67 8.52 -19.56
N SER A 143 5.40 8.83 -19.27
CA SER A 143 4.39 9.03 -20.32
C SER A 143 4.70 10.29 -21.12
N ASP A 144 4.24 10.35 -22.39
CA ASP A 144 4.43 11.51 -23.25
C ASP A 144 3.91 12.82 -22.61
N ALA A 145 2.76 12.75 -21.93
CA ALA A 145 2.17 13.89 -21.24
C ALA A 145 3.06 14.42 -20.11
N VAL A 146 3.65 13.52 -19.31
CA VAL A 146 4.56 13.89 -18.22
C VAL A 146 5.89 14.40 -18.78
N ALA A 147 6.40 13.77 -19.82
CA ALA A 147 7.62 14.21 -20.51
C ALA A 147 7.46 15.65 -21.03
N ALA A 148 6.32 15.96 -21.64
CA ALA A 148 6.01 17.32 -22.13
C ALA A 148 5.93 18.35 -21.00
N LEU A 149 5.38 17.96 -19.83
CA LEU A 149 5.28 18.85 -18.67
C LEU A 149 6.62 19.11 -17.97
N THR A 150 7.49 18.10 -17.94
CA THR A 150 8.76 18.15 -17.18
C THR A 150 9.96 18.55 -18.02
N GLY A 151 9.87 18.44 -19.34
CA GLY A 151 11.00 18.62 -20.27
C GLY A 151 11.97 17.43 -20.30
N LEU A 152 11.66 16.33 -19.59
CA LEU A 152 12.47 15.11 -19.61
C LEU A 152 12.12 14.25 -20.84
N PRO A 153 13.05 13.43 -21.35
CA PRO A 153 12.72 12.50 -22.44
C PRO A 153 11.64 11.50 -22.03
N ALA A 154 10.69 11.20 -22.92
CA ALA A 154 9.62 10.23 -22.65
C ALA A 154 10.15 8.80 -22.37
N ALA A 155 11.32 8.44 -22.90
CA ALA A 155 11.98 7.17 -22.60
C ALA A 155 12.72 7.12 -21.25
N THR A 156 12.67 8.19 -20.44
CA THR A 156 13.30 8.20 -19.11
C THR A 156 12.72 7.07 -18.24
N PRO A 157 13.55 6.11 -17.80
CA PRO A 157 13.06 5.00 -16.97
C PRO A 157 12.70 5.49 -15.57
N VAL A 158 11.68 4.87 -14.99
CA VAL A 158 11.23 5.13 -13.62
C VAL A 158 11.38 3.84 -12.82
N ALA A 159 12.16 3.89 -11.74
CA ALA A 159 12.29 2.75 -10.82
C ALA A 159 11.09 2.67 -9.87
N ALA A 160 10.85 1.48 -9.31
CA ALA A 160 9.83 1.29 -8.28
C ALA A 160 10.10 2.17 -7.04
N GLY A 161 11.36 2.27 -6.65
CA GLY A 161 11.78 3.00 -5.45
C GLY A 161 11.44 2.23 -4.17
N ALA A 162 11.97 2.65 -3.03
CA ALA A 162 11.76 1.98 -1.76
C ALA A 162 11.04 2.87 -0.75
N LEU A 163 10.51 2.24 0.29
CA LEU A 163 10.07 2.88 1.52
C LEU A 163 11.21 3.75 2.10
N ASP A 164 10.90 4.94 2.60
CA ASP A 164 11.89 5.89 3.09
C ASP A 164 12.76 5.34 4.23
N VAL A 165 12.18 4.59 5.16
CA VAL A 165 12.92 3.94 6.25
C VAL A 165 13.93 2.93 5.71
N CYS A 166 13.56 2.13 4.71
CA CYS A 166 14.48 1.18 4.05
C CYS A 166 15.59 1.93 3.32
N SER A 167 15.26 3.01 2.61
CA SER A 167 16.24 3.85 1.93
C SER A 167 17.22 4.50 2.90
N ALA A 168 16.73 5.01 4.04
CA ALA A 168 17.55 5.62 5.08
C ALA A 168 18.48 4.61 5.78
N ALA A 169 18.05 3.34 5.89
CA ALA A 169 18.88 2.29 6.46
C ALA A 169 20.03 1.85 5.55
N LEU A 170 19.91 2.09 4.24
CA LEU A 170 20.97 1.80 3.27
C LEU A 170 22.03 2.93 3.17
N GLY A 171 21.73 4.10 3.69
CA GLY A 171 22.60 5.29 3.62
C GLY A 171 22.28 6.15 2.43
#